data_13c127966a7f04689c02a5b574c13d31
#
_entry.id   13c127966a7f04689c02a5b574c13d31
#
_cell.length_a   1.000
_cell.length_b   1.000
_cell.length_c   1.000
_cell.angle_alpha   90.00
_cell.angle_beta   90.00
_cell.angle_gamma   90.00
#
_symmetry.space_group_name_H-M   'P 1'
#
loop_
_entity.id
_entity.type
_entity.pdbx_description
1 polymer ?
#
loop_
_entity_poly.entity_id
_entity_poly.type
_entity_poly.pdbx_seq_one_letter_code
_entity_poly.pdbx_strand_id
1 'polypeptide(L)'
;MSDAVLVSADGKVITAAHVVQTADTVDVEFTDGTVVKARIVASDGAADVALLQLERVPLRIAPARLGDSDKTEVGDQVFIVGAPRGITHTLTVGHVSARRQPKATYGGLVSTELFQTDAAINSGNSGGPMFDLNGNVIGIVSHIVSVSGGSEGLGFVVTSNMARRLLLEERSVWHGLDGYLITTELAHAFNLPAAGLLVQRVARGSPAERMGLRGGRYHIAIENEQLLIGGDLIVAVEGIELAEPNAYERVRQRLLEVRASGGVMRLSLIREGVLTKLIANFGP
;
A
#
# COMPACT_ATOMS: atom_id res chain seq x y z
N MET A 1 -10.26 5.62 -11.07
CA MET A 1 -11.12 4.65 -10.35
C MET A 1 -10.29 3.40 -10.17
N SER A 2 -10.32 2.81 -9.01
CA SER A 2 -9.60 1.58 -8.64
C SER A 2 -10.55 0.69 -7.85
N ASP A 3 -10.22 -0.58 -7.73
CA ASP A 3 -11.12 -1.56 -7.13
C ASP A 3 -10.87 -1.76 -5.64
N ALA A 4 -11.85 -2.40 -4.99
CA ALA A 4 -11.78 -2.79 -3.59
C ALA A 4 -12.71 -3.98 -3.32
N VAL A 5 -12.54 -4.66 -2.19
CA VAL A 5 -13.40 -5.76 -1.79
C VAL A 5 -13.90 -5.60 -0.35
N LEU A 6 -15.22 -5.67 -0.16
CA LEU A 6 -15.84 -5.75 1.17
C LEU A 6 -15.60 -7.14 1.75
N VAL A 7 -14.97 -7.21 2.94
CA VAL A 7 -14.54 -8.47 3.58
C VAL A 7 -15.21 -8.75 4.92
N SER A 8 -16.03 -7.83 5.40
CA SER A 8 -16.76 -8.04 6.67
C SER A 8 -18.13 -7.36 6.69
N ALA A 9 -19.05 -7.92 7.48
CA ALA A 9 -20.39 -7.36 7.65
C ALA A 9 -20.42 -6.03 8.42
N ASP A 10 -19.37 -5.71 9.16
CA ASP A 10 -19.19 -4.43 9.86
C ASP A 10 -18.55 -3.34 8.97
N GLY A 11 -18.36 -3.61 7.67
CA GLY A 11 -17.97 -2.62 6.67
C GLY A 11 -16.46 -2.46 6.47
N LYS A 12 -15.67 -3.51 6.71
CA LYS A 12 -14.25 -3.50 6.35
C LYS A 12 -14.07 -3.80 4.87
N VAL A 13 -13.34 -2.94 4.19
CA VAL A 13 -13.02 -3.03 2.76
C VAL A 13 -11.52 -3.05 2.60
N ILE A 14 -11.00 -3.97 1.81
CA ILE A 14 -9.57 -4.05 1.46
C ILE A 14 -9.38 -3.52 0.05
N THR A 15 -8.30 -2.75 -0.15
CA THR A 15 -7.84 -2.21 -1.44
C THR A 15 -6.31 -2.16 -1.47
N ALA A 16 -5.72 -1.69 -2.58
CA ALA A 16 -4.28 -1.43 -2.66
C ALA A 16 -3.92 -0.10 -1.94
N ALA A 17 -2.76 -0.08 -1.27
CA ALA A 17 -2.34 1.09 -0.52
C ALA A 17 -2.11 2.32 -1.41
N HIS A 18 -1.46 2.14 -2.58
CA HIS A 18 -1.16 3.23 -3.51
C HIS A 18 -2.42 3.96 -4.00
N VAL A 19 -3.60 3.32 -3.94
CA VAL A 19 -4.89 3.92 -4.33
C VAL A 19 -5.35 4.98 -3.32
N VAL A 20 -5.07 4.75 -2.02
CA VAL A 20 -5.66 5.55 -0.94
C VAL A 20 -4.62 6.23 -0.03
N GLN A 21 -3.33 5.92 -0.17
CA GLN A 21 -2.27 6.31 0.76
C GLN A 21 -2.23 7.82 1.05
N THR A 22 -2.48 8.63 0.03
CA THR A 22 -2.49 10.10 0.13
C THR A 22 -3.85 10.70 -0.25
N ALA A 23 -4.92 9.91 -0.17
CA ALA A 23 -6.27 10.40 -0.44
C ALA A 23 -6.80 11.22 0.76
N ASP A 24 -7.31 12.41 0.48
CA ASP A 24 -7.96 13.26 1.48
C ASP A 24 -9.35 12.71 1.86
N THR A 25 -10.04 12.08 0.91
CA THR A 25 -11.35 11.43 1.08
C THR A 25 -11.41 10.15 0.27
N VAL A 26 -12.13 9.16 0.75
CA VAL A 26 -12.35 7.90 0.05
C VAL A 26 -13.86 7.63 -0.03
N ASP A 27 -14.34 7.48 -1.26
CA ASP A 27 -15.71 7.06 -1.53
C ASP A 27 -15.67 5.66 -2.16
N VAL A 28 -16.50 4.74 -1.65
CA VAL A 28 -16.65 3.37 -2.15
C VAL A 28 -17.98 3.26 -2.85
N GLU A 29 -17.94 2.99 -4.15
CA GLU A 29 -19.11 2.73 -4.97
C GLU A 29 -19.36 1.22 -5.08
N PHE A 30 -20.58 0.80 -4.82
CA PHE A 30 -21.03 -0.58 -4.93
C PHE A 30 -21.68 -0.86 -6.29
N THR A 31 -21.84 -2.14 -6.60
CA THR A 31 -22.39 -2.60 -7.89
C THR A 31 -23.83 -2.14 -8.15
N ASP A 32 -24.57 -1.76 -7.12
CA ASP A 32 -25.92 -1.18 -7.24
C ASP A 32 -25.91 0.35 -7.39
N GLY A 33 -24.73 0.96 -7.53
CA GLY A 33 -24.54 2.41 -7.63
C GLY A 33 -24.57 3.14 -6.27
N THR A 34 -24.71 2.43 -5.16
CA THR A 34 -24.65 3.06 -3.83
C THR A 34 -23.23 3.53 -3.55
N VAL A 35 -23.07 4.80 -3.19
CA VAL A 35 -21.79 5.39 -2.77
C VAL A 35 -21.77 5.58 -1.26
N VAL A 36 -20.71 5.13 -0.61
CA VAL A 36 -20.52 5.24 0.83
C VAL A 36 -19.12 5.78 1.12
N LYS A 37 -19.04 6.77 2.01
CA LYS A 37 -17.76 7.27 2.50
C LYS A 37 -17.06 6.24 3.36
N ALA A 38 -15.74 6.23 3.25
CA ALA A 38 -14.88 5.37 4.04
C ALA A 38 -13.71 6.15 4.64
N ARG A 39 -13.20 5.66 5.76
CA ARG A 39 -11.95 6.14 6.35
C ARG A 39 -10.88 5.06 6.27
N ILE A 40 -9.64 5.45 6.10
CA ILE A 40 -8.51 4.54 6.12
C ILE A 40 -8.19 4.21 7.58
N VAL A 41 -8.15 2.92 7.92
CA VAL A 41 -7.92 2.46 9.31
C VAL A 41 -6.60 1.71 9.48
N ALA A 42 -6.08 1.13 8.40
CA ALA A 42 -4.75 0.54 8.36
C ALA A 42 -4.21 0.62 6.93
N SER A 43 -2.90 0.72 6.77
CA SER A 43 -2.25 0.67 5.46
C SER A 43 -0.81 0.22 5.62
N ASP A 44 -0.38 -0.63 4.69
CA ASP A 44 1.01 -1.02 4.53
C ASP A 44 1.44 -0.73 3.09
N GLY A 45 2.16 0.39 2.91
CA GLY A 45 2.58 0.85 1.58
C GLY A 45 3.61 -0.06 0.94
N ALA A 46 4.38 -0.79 1.74
CA ALA A 46 5.41 -1.69 1.24
C ALA A 46 4.83 -3.03 0.74
N ALA A 47 3.76 -3.51 1.39
CA ALA A 47 2.99 -4.65 0.90
C ALA A 47 1.89 -4.23 -0.08
N ASP A 48 1.67 -2.93 -0.26
CA ASP A 48 0.64 -2.36 -1.13
C ASP A 48 -0.78 -2.81 -0.78
N VAL A 49 -1.14 -2.82 0.50
CA VAL A 49 -2.51 -3.12 0.96
C VAL A 49 -3.00 -2.08 1.96
N ALA A 50 -4.30 -1.76 1.89
CA ALA A 50 -4.96 -0.86 2.83
C ALA A 50 -6.33 -1.38 3.25
N LEU A 51 -6.70 -1.05 4.49
CA LEU A 51 -8.00 -1.35 5.09
C LEU A 51 -8.80 -0.06 5.26
N LEU A 52 -9.99 -0.09 4.72
CA LEU A 52 -10.98 0.97 4.86
C LEU A 52 -12.08 0.52 5.79
N GLN A 53 -12.67 1.47 6.51
CA GLN A 53 -13.90 1.29 7.28
C GLN A 53 -14.99 2.16 6.66
N LEU A 54 -16.04 1.54 6.17
CA LEU A 54 -17.24 2.23 5.69
C LEU A 54 -17.96 2.94 6.85
N GLU A 55 -18.56 4.09 6.58
CA GLU A 55 -19.46 4.77 7.53
C GLU A 55 -20.75 3.98 7.76
N ARG A 56 -21.20 3.24 6.76
CA ARG A 56 -22.35 2.33 6.82
C ARG A 56 -22.20 1.21 5.79
N VAL A 57 -22.80 0.06 6.04
CA VAL A 57 -22.88 -1.02 5.06
C VAL A 57 -24.23 -0.93 4.33
N PRO A 58 -24.28 -0.92 2.99
CA PRO A 58 -25.53 -0.92 2.25
C PRO A 58 -26.31 -2.20 2.49
N LEU A 59 -27.64 -2.08 2.51
CA LEU A 59 -28.53 -3.23 2.62
C LEU A 59 -28.33 -4.14 1.39
N ARG A 60 -28.38 -5.46 1.59
CA ARG A 60 -28.26 -6.50 0.53
C ARG A 60 -26.88 -6.66 -0.09
N ILE A 61 -25.85 -6.03 0.44
CA ILE A 61 -24.46 -6.30 0.05
C ILE A 61 -23.87 -7.29 1.04
N ALA A 62 -23.38 -8.42 0.53
CA ALA A 62 -22.70 -9.44 1.33
C ALA A 62 -21.17 -9.29 1.19
N PRO A 63 -20.41 -9.45 2.30
CA PRO A 63 -18.96 -9.45 2.22
C PRO A 63 -18.44 -10.71 1.52
N ALA A 64 -17.35 -10.57 0.77
CA ALA A 64 -16.60 -11.69 0.25
C ALA A 64 -15.80 -12.37 1.38
N ARG A 65 -15.65 -13.67 1.28
CA ARG A 65 -14.87 -14.44 2.25
C ARG A 65 -13.39 -14.41 1.91
N LEU A 66 -12.56 -14.04 2.86
CA LEU A 66 -11.10 -14.19 2.73
C LEU A 66 -10.75 -15.68 2.84
N GLY A 67 -10.15 -16.21 1.77
CA GLY A 67 -9.63 -17.57 1.70
C GLY A 67 -8.30 -17.71 2.44
N ASP A 68 -7.79 -18.94 2.44
CA ASP A 68 -6.47 -19.29 2.97
C ASP A 68 -5.51 -19.46 1.79
N SER A 69 -4.70 -18.41 1.54
CA SER A 69 -3.77 -18.40 0.41
C SER A 69 -2.66 -19.43 0.51
N ASP A 70 -2.42 -20.04 1.69
CA ASP A 70 -1.42 -21.09 1.84
C ASP A 70 -1.83 -22.41 1.18
N LYS A 71 -3.13 -22.55 0.89
CA LYS A 71 -3.69 -23.71 0.17
C LYS A 71 -3.68 -23.56 -1.34
N THR A 72 -3.31 -22.38 -1.84
CA THR A 72 -3.26 -22.09 -3.27
C THR A 72 -1.92 -22.56 -3.84
N GLU A 73 -1.95 -23.33 -4.91
CA GLU A 73 -0.77 -23.88 -5.56
C GLU A 73 -0.53 -23.23 -6.94
N VAL A 74 0.71 -23.32 -7.42
CA VAL A 74 1.05 -22.91 -8.80
C VAL A 74 0.32 -23.83 -9.77
N GLY A 75 -0.37 -23.24 -10.75
CA GLY A 75 -1.23 -23.94 -11.69
C GLY A 75 -2.72 -23.88 -11.34
N ASP A 76 -3.08 -23.46 -10.12
CA ASP A 76 -4.49 -23.26 -9.77
C ASP A 76 -5.14 -22.19 -10.63
N GLN A 77 -6.35 -22.49 -11.11
CA GLN A 77 -7.15 -21.54 -11.85
C GLN A 77 -7.72 -20.48 -10.90
N VAL A 78 -7.61 -19.22 -11.32
CA VAL A 78 -8.07 -18.05 -10.57
C VAL A 78 -8.84 -17.10 -11.44
N PHE A 79 -9.66 -16.23 -10.84
CA PHE A 79 -10.30 -15.15 -11.55
C PHE A 79 -10.22 -13.83 -10.78
N ILE A 80 -10.20 -12.74 -11.52
CA ILE A 80 -10.15 -11.37 -11.00
C ILE A 80 -11.42 -10.67 -11.47
N VAL A 81 -12.07 -9.98 -10.55
CA VAL A 81 -13.22 -9.11 -10.87
C VAL A 81 -12.78 -7.67 -10.60
N GLY A 82 -12.99 -6.81 -11.57
CA GLY A 82 -12.55 -5.44 -11.47
C GLY A 82 -13.19 -4.49 -12.47
N ALA A 83 -12.63 -3.27 -12.55
CA ALA A 83 -13.06 -2.21 -13.44
C ALA A 83 -11.89 -1.67 -14.29
N PRO A 84 -11.27 -2.51 -15.14
CA PRO A 84 -10.15 -2.06 -15.96
C PRO A 84 -10.55 -0.89 -16.83
N ARG A 85 -9.78 0.20 -16.78
CA ARG A 85 -10.03 1.43 -17.53
C ARG A 85 -11.44 2.02 -17.32
N GLY A 86 -12.08 1.76 -16.17
CA GLY A 86 -13.41 2.21 -15.83
C GLY A 86 -14.54 1.35 -16.42
N ILE A 87 -14.24 0.22 -17.06
CA ILE A 87 -15.23 -0.76 -17.51
C ILE A 87 -15.57 -1.66 -16.34
N THR A 88 -16.65 -1.35 -15.65
CA THR A 88 -17.10 -2.07 -14.45
C THR A 88 -17.51 -3.52 -14.74
N HIS A 89 -17.44 -4.38 -13.70
CA HIS A 89 -17.86 -5.79 -13.74
C HIS A 89 -17.10 -6.64 -14.77
N THR A 90 -15.83 -6.35 -14.99
CA THR A 90 -14.98 -7.14 -15.88
C THR A 90 -14.41 -8.34 -15.12
N LEU A 91 -14.66 -9.52 -15.65
CA LEU A 91 -14.05 -10.77 -15.19
C LEU A 91 -12.86 -11.12 -16.08
N THR A 92 -11.70 -11.41 -15.47
CA THR A 92 -10.57 -12.04 -16.15
C THR A 92 -10.21 -13.35 -15.47
N VAL A 93 -9.81 -14.35 -16.27
CA VAL A 93 -9.47 -15.69 -15.80
C VAL A 93 -8.03 -16.01 -16.17
N GLY A 94 -7.34 -16.71 -15.31
CA GLY A 94 -5.98 -17.16 -15.51
C GLY A 94 -5.58 -18.18 -14.45
N HIS A 95 -4.28 -18.32 -14.22
CA HIS A 95 -3.72 -19.27 -13.28
C HIS A 95 -2.69 -18.59 -12.37
N VAL A 96 -2.43 -19.18 -11.22
CA VAL A 96 -1.27 -18.82 -10.41
C VAL A 96 -0.01 -19.30 -11.13
N SER A 97 0.79 -18.37 -11.66
CA SER A 97 2.03 -18.69 -12.40
C SER A 97 3.22 -18.93 -11.47
N ALA A 98 3.24 -18.27 -10.30
CA ALA A 98 4.28 -18.46 -9.29
C ALA A 98 3.84 -17.89 -7.93
N ARG A 99 4.49 -18.37 -6.85
CA ARG A 99 4.48 -17.74 -5.53
C ARG A 99 5.82 -17.03 -5.32
N ARG A 100 5.81 -15.75 -5.01
CA ARG A 100 7.00 -14.92 -4.88
C ARG A 100 7.11 -14.39 -3.48
N GLN A 101 8.31 -14.44 -2.94
CA GLN A 101 8.70 -13.70 -1.74
C GLN A 101 9.90 -12.83 -2.11
N PRO A 102 9.68 -11.69 -2.75
CA PRO A 102 10.77 -10.81 -3.11
C PRO A 102 11.48 -10.39 -1.82
N LYS A 103 12.79 -10.63 -1.77
CA LYS A 103 13.62 -10.25 -0.61
C LYS A 103 13.66 -8.74 -0.40
N ALA A 104 13.17 -7.99 -1.38
CA ALA A 104 13.09 -6.54 -1.37
C ALA A 104 12.17 -6.04 -2.49
N THR A 105 11.09 -5.40 -2.12
CA THR A 105 10.38 -4.48 -3.00
C THR A 105 10.68 -3.06 -2.49
N TYR A 106 10.98 -2.09 -3.35
CA TYR A 106 11.41 -0.73 -2.97
C TYR A 106 12.65 -0.70 -2.05
N GLY A 107 13.82 -0.96 -2.63
CA GLY A 107 15.09 -0.74 -1.94
C GLY A 107 15.42 -1.72 -0.80
N GLY A 108 14.82 -2.91 -0.76
CA GLY A 108 15.21 -3.93 0.20
C GLY A 108 14.40 -3.99 1.49
N LEU A 109 13.24 -3.35 1.54
CA LEU A 109 12.59 -3.03 2.82
C LEU A 109 11.52 -4.03 3.27
N VAL A 110 10.94 -4.87 2.41
CA VAL A 110 9.83 -5.77 2.81
C VAL A 110 9.89 -7.15 2.15
N SER A 111 9.64 -8.17 2.96
CA SER A 111 9.30 -9.51 2.48
C SER A 111 7.77 -9.58 2.30
N THR A 112 7.29 -9.11 1.15
CA THR A 112 5.88 -9.25 0.77
C THR A 112 5.67 -10.56 0.04
N GLU A 113 4.66 -11.33 0.44
CA GLU A 113 4.30 -12.53 -0.29
C GLU A 113 3.30 -12.20 -1.39
N LEU A 114 3.64 -12.56 -2.62
CA LEU A 114 2.88 -12.27 -3.82
C LEU A 114 2.57 -13.54 -4.60
N PHE A 115 1.36 -13.65 -5.13
CA PHE A 115 1.10 -14.49 -6.29
C PHE A 115 1.46 -13.73 -7.57
N GLN A 116 2.11 -14.42 -8.49
CA GLN A 116 2.19 -14.01 -9.90
C GLN A 116 1.07 -14.73 -10.64
N THR A 117 0.38 -14.03 -11.55
CA THR A 117 -0.71 -14.59 -12.34
C THR A 117 -0.64 -14.13 -13.79
N ASP A 118 -1.12 -14.96 -14.71
CA ASP A 118 -1.35 -14.64 -16.12
C ASP A 118 -2.76 -14.09 -16.38
N ALA A 119 -3.66 -14.09 -15.38
CA ALA A 119 -4.94 -13.40 -15.47
C ALA A 119 -4.70 -11.92 -15.84
N ALA A 120 -5.44 -11.42 -16.81
CA ALA A 120 -5.22 -10.07 -17.32
C ALA A 120 -5.50 -9.00 -16.25
N ILE A 121 -4.46 -8.28 -15.85
CA ILE A 121 -4.52 -7.13 -14.95
C ILE A 121 -4.18 -5.87 -15.75
N ASN A 122 -4.98 -4.84 -15.60
CA ASN A 122 -4.77 -3.53 -16.21
C ASN A 122 -5.06 -2.42 -15.19
N SER A 123 -4.71 -1.17 -15.52
CA SER A 123 -5.07 0.00 -14.71
C SER A 123 -6.57 0.01 -14.41
N GLY A 124 -6.93 0.12 -13.14
CA GLY A 124 -8.30 0.05 -12.63
C GLY A 124 -8.56 -1.22 -11.82
N ASN A 125 -7.84 -2.34 -12.05
CA ASN A 125 -7.98 -3.56 -11.25
C ASN A 125 -7.23 -3.51 -9.90
N SER A 126 -6.34 -2.54 -9.70
CA SER A 126 -5.58 -2.39 -8.45
C SER A 126 -6.51 -2.28 -7.25
N GLY A 127 -6.26 -3.07 -6.22
CA GLY A 127 -7.08 -3.19 -5.01
C GLY A 127 -8.24 -4.19 -5.13
N GLY A 128 -8.53 -4.68 -6.34
CA GLY A 128 -9.57 -5.67 -6.58
C GLY A 128 -9.19 -7.07 -6.10
N PRO A 129 -10.19 -7.94 -5.90
CA PRO A 129 -9.99 -9.29 -5.43
C PRO A 129 -9.56 -10.25 -6.54
N MET A 130 -8.61 -11.15 -6.21
CA MET A 130 -8.40 -12.41 -6.92
C MET A 130 -9.06 -13.54 -6.14
N PHE A 131 -9.86 -14.34 -6.83
CA PHE A 131 -10.66 -15.41 -6.25
C PHE A 131 -10.13 -16.79 -6.65
N ASP A 132 -10.33 -17.79 -5.76
CA ASP A 132 -10.31 -19.21 -6.12
C ASP A 132 -11.63 -19.62 -6.77
N LEU A 133 -11.69 -20.86 -7.27
CA LEU A 133 -12.92 -21.42 -7.89
C LEU A 133 -14.08 -21.61 -6.91
N ASN A 134 -13.86 -21.50 -5.61
CA ASN A 134 -14.90 -21.54 -4.58
C ASN A 134 -15.46 -20.15 -4.24
N GLY A 135 -14.95 -19.08 -4.89
CA GLY A 135 -15.35 -17.71 -4.64
C GLY A 135 -14.73 -17.11 -3.37
N ASN A 136 -13.65 -17.68 -2.84
CA ASN A 136 -12.92 -17.06 -1.75
C ASN A 136 -11.86 -16.11 -2.31
N VAL A 137 -11.67 -14.97 -1.68
CA VAL A 137 -10.60 -14.00 -2.00
C VAL A 137 -9.27 -14.58 -1.51
N ILE A 138 -8.40 -14.96 -2.43
CA ILE A 138 -7.06 -15.47 -2.13
C ILE A 138 -5.97 -14.44 -2.31
N GLY A 139 -6.30 -13.24 -2.82
CA GLY A 139 -5.35 -12.15 -2.93
C GLY A 139 -5.97 -10.82 -3.36
N ILE A 140 -5.17 -9.76 -3.26
CA ILE A 140 -5.51 -8.37 -3.61
C ILE A 140 -4.59 -7.91 -4.72
N VAL A 141 -5.16 -7.48 -5.84
CA VAL A 141 -4.39 -7.02 -7.01
C VAL A 141 -3.57 -5.79 -6.65
N SER A 142 -2.27 -5.84 -6.89
CA SER A 142 -1.34 -4.74 -6.63
C SER A 142 -0.90 -4.09 -7.95
N HIS A 143 0.02 -4.71 -8.68
CA HIS A 143 0.64 -4.11 -9.85
C HIS A 143 0.90 -5.13 -10.97
N ILE A 144 1.35 -4.63 -12.10
CA ILE A 144 1.86 -5.41 -13.22
C ILE A 144 3.31 -5.03 -13.51
N VAL A 145 4.06 -5.96 -14.09
CA VAL A 145 5.31 -5.65 -14.79
C VAL A 145 5.00 -5.70 -16.29
N SER A 146 5.19 -4.58 -16.97
CA SER A 146 4.80 -4.44 -18.36
C SER A 146 5.67 -3.39 -19.06
N VAL A 147 6.03 -3.64 -20.30
CA VAL A 147 6.71 -2.68 -21.19
C VAL A 147 5.70 -1.81 -21.93
N SER A 148 4.54 -2.37 -22.28
CA SER A 148 3.47 -1.69 -23.02
C SER A 148 2.52 -0.87 -22.16
N GLY A 149 2.58 -1.03 -20.81
CA GLY A 149 1.65 -0.46 -19.86
C GLY A 149 0.32 -1.22 -19.74
N GLY A 150 0.17 -2.36 -20.43
CA GLY A 150 -0.96 -3.28 -20.35
C GLY A 150 -0.55 -4.66 -19.84
N SER A 151 -1.52 -5.58 -19.74
CA SER A 151 -1.26 -6.94 -19.30
C SER A 151 -0.36 -7.70 -20.29
N GLU A 152 0.74 -8.22 -19.79
CA GLU A 152 1.69 -9.09 -20.51
C GLU A 152 1.83 -10.46 -19.83
N GLY A 153 0.84 -10.84 -18.99
CA GLY A 153 0.86 -12.09 -18.23
C GLY A 153 1.75 -12.05 -16.98
N LEU A 154 2.17 -10.86 -16.56
CA LEU A 154 3.00 -10.63 -15.38
C LEU A 154 2.26 -9.74 -14.38
N GLY A 155 1.14 -10.27 -13.86
CA GLY A 155 0.37 -9.64 -12.80
C GLY A 155 0.83 -10.09 -11.41
N PHE A 156 0.78 -9.16 -10.43
CA PHE A 156 1.18 -9.41 -9.06
C PHE A 156 0.05 -9.09 -8.09
N VAL A 157 -0.19 -10.02 -7.18
CA VAL A 157 -1.32 -10.02 -6.26
C VAL A 157 -0.82 -10.33 -4.86
N VAL A 158 -1.08 -9.46 -3.89
CA VAL A 158 -0.72 -9.70 -2.49
C VAL A 158 -1.58 -10.82 -1.94
N THR A 159 -0.98 -11.81 -1.29
CA THR A 159 -1.72 -12.97 -0.77
C THR A 159 -2.71 -12.59 0.32
N SER A 160 -3.85 -13.29 0.40
CA SER A 160 -4.89 -12.98 1.39
C SER A 160 -4.42 -13.14 2.84
N ASN A 161 -3.53 -14.12 3.12
CA ASN A 161 -2.97 -14.32 4.45
C ASN A 161 -2.04 -13.15 4.85
N MET A 162 -1.25 -12.63 3.89
CA MET A 162 -0.44 -11.43 4.12
C MET A 162 -1.33 -10.21 4.41
N ALA A 163 -2.35 -9.97 3.57
CA ALA A 163 -3.28 -8.86 3.78
C ALA A 163 -4.02 -8.97 5.13
N ARG A 164 -4.48 -10.19 5.50
CA ARG A 164 -5.10 -10.44 6.81
C ARG A 164 -4.15 -10.11 7.95
N ARG A 165 -2.94 -10.64 7.90
CA ARG A 165 -1.93 -10.40 8.94
C ARG A 165 -1.65 -8.91 9.12
N LEU A 166 -1.34 -8.20 8.04
CA LEU A 166 -0.94 -6.79 8.11
C LEU A 166 -2.10 -5.87 8.50
N LEU A 167 -3.30 -6.12 7.99
CA LEU A 167 -4.43 -5.19 8.11
C LEU A 167 -5.38 -5.51 9.26
N LEU A 168 -5.63 -6.78 9.56
CA LEU A 168 -6.63 -7.19 10.54
C LEU A 168 -6.02 -7.61 11.87
N GLU A 169 -4.84 -8.26 11.85
CA GLU A 169 -4.17 -8.77 13.05
C GLU A 169 -3.18 -7.74 13.61
N GLU A 170 -2.16 -7.36 12.83
CA GLU A 170 -1.13 -6.40 13.26
C GLU A 170 -1.61 -4.95 13.16
N ARG A 171 -2.56 -4.67 12.27
CA ARG A 171 -3.12 -3.34 12.01
C ARG A 171 -2.04 -2.32 11.69
N SER A 172 -1.33 -2.54 10.60
CA SER A 172 -0.30 -1.62 10.08
C SER A 172 -0.77 -0.16 10.11
N VAL A 173 0.10 0.72 10.55
CA VAL A 173 -0.28 2.12 10.80
C VAL A 173 -0.39 2.88 9.50
N TRP A 174 -1.57 3.41 9.17
CA TRP A 174 -1.68 4.40 8.13
C TRP A 174 -1.12 5.74 8.61
N HIS A 175 -0.12 6.25 7.93
CA HIS A 175 0.50 7.54 8.25
C HIS A 175 0.10 8.67 7.27
N GLY A 176 -0.43 8.33 6.09
CA GLY A 176 -0.91 9.31 5.10
C GLY A 176 0.21 10.04 4.40
N LEU A 177 1.37 9.41 4.23
CA LEU A 177 2.45 9.94 3.41
C LEU A 177 2.78 8.96 2.27
N ASP A 178 3.17 9.53 1.15
CA ASP A 178 3.82 8.85 0.05
C ASP A 178 5.27 9.31 0.00
N GLY A 179 6.20 8.40 -0.24
CA GLY A 179 7.62 8.68 -0.22
C GLY A 179 8.40 7.87 -1.24
N TYR A 180 9.49 8.45 -1.71
CA TYR A 180 10.45 7.79 -2.59
C TYR A 180 11.73 7.47 -1.81
N LEU A 181 12.14 6.19 -1.84
CA LEU A 181 13.35 5.79 -1.14
C LEU A 181 14.59 6.25 -1.91
N ILE A 182 15.34 7.12 -1.29
CA ILE A 182 16.67 7.53 -1.76
C ILE A 182 17.68 6.54 -1.18
N THR A 183 18.22 5.67 -2.03
CA THR A 183 19.30 4.77 -1.64
C THR A 183 20.62 5.52 -1.44
N THR A 184 21.62 4.88 -0.86
CA THR A 184 22.95 5.49 -0.69
C THR A 184 23.57 5.85 -2.04
N GLU A 185 23.40 5.01 -3.07
CA GLU A 185 23.87 5.27 -4.42
C GLU A 185 23.18 6.51 -5.03
N LEU A 186 21.84 6.59 -4.89
CA LEU A 186 21.08 7.75 -5.38
C LEU A 186 21.44 9.03 -4.61
N ALA A 187 21.62 8.93 -3.30
CA ALA A 187 22.05 10.08 -2.50
C ALA A 187 23.40 10.62 -2.97
N HIS A 188 24.36 9.73 -3.26
CA HIS A 188 25.65 10.12 -3.82
C HIS A 188 25.52 10.72 -5.24
N ALA A 189 24.74 10.08 -6.11
CA ALA A 189 24.52 10.53 -7.49
C ALA A 189 23.90 11.93 -7.59
N PHE A 190 22.98 12.24 -6.66
CA PHE A 190 22.28 13.53 -6.60
C PHE A 190 22.90 14.54 -5.62
N ASN A 191 24.07 14.21 -5.06
CA ASN A 191 24.73 15.06 -4.05
C ASN A 191 23.79 15.44 -2.89
N LEU A 192 22.97 14.48 -2.46
CA LEU A 192 22.10 14.64 -1.28
C LEU A 192 22.88 14.35 -0.01
N PRO A 193 22.52 15.01 1.11
CA PRO A 193 23.27 14.88 2.37
C PRO A 193 23.16 13.51 3.03
N ALA A 194 22.13 12.71 2.71
CA ALA A 194 21.91 11.38 3.26
C ALA A 194 20.96 10.55 2.38
N ALA A 195 21.01 9.22 2.54
CA ALA A 195 19.96 8.31 2.11
C ALA A 195 18.74 8.41 3.06
N GLY A 196 17.55 8.04 2.59
CA GLY A 196 16.33 8.09 3.39
C GLY A 196 15.06 8.08 2.57
N LEU A 197 13.92 8.41 3.17
CA LEU A 197 12.64 8.48 2.50
C LEU A 197 12.31 9.94 2.16
N LEU A 198 12.38 10.28 0.86
CA LEU A 198 11.97 11.60 0.35
C LEU A 198 10.45 11.68 0.30
N VAL A 199 9.86 12.54 1.12
CA VAL A 199 8.41 12.72 1.20
C VAL A 199 7.91 13.36 -0.09
N GLN A 200 7.08 12.62 -0.83
CA GLN A 200 6.47 13.05 -2.08
C GLN A 200 5.17 13.80 -1.82
N ARG A 201 4.25 13.19 -1.09
CA ARG A 201 2.92 13.72 -0.79
C ARG A 201 2.53 13.43 0.66
N VAL A 202 1.68 14.29 1.20
CA VAL A 202 1.09 14.14 2.53
C VAL A 202 -0.42 14.37 2.39
N ALA A 203 -1.23 13.39 2.84
CA ALA A 203 -2.68 13.48 2.84
C ALA A 203 -3.17 14.49 3.89
N ARG A 204 -4.22 15.25 3.57
CA ARG A 204 -4.84 16.17 4.52
C ARG A 204 -5.50 15.40 5.68
N GLY A 205 -5.41 15.96 6.89
CA GLY A 205 -5.93 15.33 8.10
C GLY A 205 -5.18 14.07 8.55
N SER A 206 -4.09 13.67 7.84
CA SER A 206 -3.31 12.49 8.18
C SER A 206 -2.43 12.68 9.42
N PRO A 207 -1.95 11.59 10.03
CA PRO A 207 -0.92 11.66 11.06
C PRO A 207 0.34 12.39 10.58
N ALA A 208 0.78 12.18 9.34
CA ALA A 208 1.95 12.86 8.76
C ALA A 208 1.76 14.38 8.68
N GLU A 209 0.57 14.85 8.27
CA GLU A 209 0.27 16.28 8.25
C GLU A 209 0.26 16.87 9.68
N ARG A 210 -0.38 16.17 10.64
CA ARG A 210 -0.41 16.61 12.04
C ARG A 210 0.98 16.66 12.68
N MET A 211 1.92 15.81 12.23
CA MET A 211 3.32 15.90 12.62
C MET A 211 4.05 17.08 11.99
N GLY A 212 3.47 17.72 10.98
CA GLY A 212 4.09 18.81 10.24
C GLY A 212 5.09 18.35 9.18
N LEU A 213 4.96 17.12 8.68
CA LEU A 213 5.71 16.65 7.51
C LEU A 213 5.30 17.43 6.26
N ARG A 214 6.29 17.69 5.38
CA ARG A 214 6.11 18.47 4.16
C ARG A 214 6.40 17.62 2.93
N GLY A 215 5.46 17.54 2.01
CA GLY A 215 5.63 16.91 0.70
C GLY A 215 6.45 17.77 -0.27
N GLY A 216 6.88 17.12 -1.36
CA GLY A 216 7.59 17.77 -2.45
C GLY A 216 6.73 18.82 -3.16
N ARG A 217 7.39 19.80 -3.77
CA ARG A 217 6.75 20.96 -4.43
C ARG A 217 7.11 21.11 -5.90
N TYR A 218 8.24 20.55 -6.31
CA TYR A 218 8.76 20.71 -7.66
C TYR A 218 8.79 19.37 -8.36
N HIS A 219 8.16 19.31 -9.54
CA HIS A 219 8.19 18.12 -10.37
C HIS A 219 9.52 18.03 -11.12
N ILE A 220 10.16 16.88 -11.03
CA ILE A 220 11.30 16.52 -11.85
C ILE A 220 11.06 15.15 -12.49
N ALA A 221 11.66 14.93 -13.66
CA ALA A 221 11.69 13.62 -14.30
C ALA A 221 13.13 13.10 -14.25
N ILE A 222 13.29 11.86 -13.76
CA ILE A 222 14.56 11.15 -13.75
C ILE A 222 14.31 9.84 -14.49
N GLU A 223 14.94 9.69 -15.65
CA GLU A 223 14.68 8.58 -16.57
C GLU A 223 13.17 8.46 -16.89
N ASN A 224 12.52 7.40 -16.43
CA ASN A 224 11.09 7.15 -16.64
C ASN A 224 10.23 7.46 -15.39
N GLU A 225 10.82 7.99 -14.32
CA GLU A 225 10.11 8.28 -13.08
C GLU A 225 9.88 9.78 -12.90
N GLN A 226 8.69 10.13 -12.41
CA GLN A 226 8.35 11.50 -12.02
C GLN A 226 8.39 11.60 -10.50
N LEU A 227 9.26 12.49 -10.00
CA LEU A 227 9.44 12.71 -8.58
C LEU A 227 9.05 14.14 -8.19
N LEU A 228 8.60 14.30 -6.94
CA LEU A 228 8.41 15.58 -6.29
C LEU A 228 9.61 15.85 -5.36
N ILE A 229 10.37 16.90 -5.63
CA ILE A 229 11.46 17.34 -4.76
C ILE A 229 11.11 18.58 -3.95
N GLY A 230 11.95 18.92 -2.96
CA GLY A 230 11.70 20.03 -2.02
C GLY A 230 10.81 19.66 -0.84
N GLY A 231 10.50 18.38 -0.68
CA GLY A 231 9.90 17.80 0.52
C GLY A 231 10.94 17.41 1.57
N ASP A 232 10.48 16.97 2.72
CA ASP A 232 11.32 16.44 3.79
C ASP A 232 12.02 15.16 3.36
N LEU A 233 13.29 15.00 3.75
CA LEU A 233 14.00 13.73 3.63
C LEU A 233 14.09 13.07 5.01
N ILE A 234 13.25 12.07 5.27
CA ILE A 234 13.28 11.33 6.54
C ILE A 234 14.48 10.40 6.52
N VAL A 235 15.39 10.58 7.47
CA VAL A 235 16.63 9.80 7.57
C VAL A 235 16.58 8.76 8.67
N ALA A 236 15.80 8.98 9.73
CA ALA A 236 15.61 7.98 10.79
C ALA A 236 14.21 8.06 11.41
N VAL A 237 13.71 6.91 11.87
CA VAL A 237 12.47 6.75 12.63
C VAL A 237 12.79 6.03 13.94
N GLU A 238 12.42 6.59 15.09
CA GLU A 238 12.73 6.05 16.43
C GLU A 238 14.21 5.70 16.60
N GLY A 239 15.11 6.47 15.99
CA GLY A 239 16.56 6.25 16.02
C GLY A 239 17.07 5.16 15.07
N ILE A 240 16.18 4.52 14.30
CA ILE A 240 16.55 3.53 13.27
C ILE A 240 16.81 4.28 11.98
N GLU A 241 18.02 4.27 11.47
CA GLU A 241 18.39 4.91 10.21
C GLU A 241 17.78 4.15 9.02
N LEU A 242 17.13 4.87 8.11
CA LEU A 242 16.45 4.27 6.96
C LEU A 242 17.43 3.73 5.90
N ALA A 243 18.70 4.11 5.96
CA ALA A 243 19.75 3.57 5.12
C ALA A 243 20.24 2.17 5.55
N GLU A 244 19.90 1.71 6.77
CA GLU A 244 20.33 0.42 7.27
C GLU A 244 19.56 -0.75 6.62
N PRO A 245 20.21 -1.92 6.48
CA PRO A 245 19.50 -3.12 6.04
C PRO A 245 18.32 -3.47 6.96
N ASN A 246 17.21 -3.90 6.37
CA ASN A 246 15.97 -4.26 7.09
C ASN A 246 15.38 -3.12 7.95
N ALA A 247 15.75 -1.86 7.68
CA ALA A 247 15.25 -0.70 8.42
C ALA A 247 13.73 -0.64 8.47
N TYR A 248 13.04 -0.93 7.35
CA TYR A 248 11.58 -0.88 7.29
C TYR A 248 10.93 -1.85 8.29
N GLU A 249 11.33 -3.11 8.32
CA GLU A 249 10.75 -4.09 9.25
C GLU A 249 11.00 -3.72 10.70
N ARG A 250 12.19 -3.23 11.01
CA ARG A 250 12.56 -2.73 12.35
C ARG A 250 11.73 -1.51 12.73
N VAL A 251 11.56 -0.58 11.80
CA VAL A 251 10.71 0.62 11.99
C VAL A 251 9.26 0.19 12.20
N ARG A 252 8.74 -0.70 11.35
CA ARG A 252 7.36 -1.19 11.46
C ARG A 252 7.10 -1.83 12.83
N GLN A 253 7.96 -2.73 13.28
CA GLN A 253 7.85 -3.34 14.59
C GLN A 253 7.93 -2.31 15.72
N ARG A 254 8.88 -1.38 15.62
CA ARG A 254 9.03 -0.31 16.62
C ARG A 254 7.81 0.59 16.69
N LEU A 255 7.19 0.92 15.55
CA LEU A 255 5.96 1.72 15.50
C LEU A 255 4.76 0.98 16.15
N LEU A 256 4.64 -0.33 15.96
CA LEU A 256 3.63 -1.14 16.65
C LEU A 256 3.82 -1.12 18.17
N GLU A 257 5.05 -1.24 18.67
CA GLU A 257 5.37 -1.13 20.10
C GLU A 257 5.03 0.25 20.67
N VAL A 258 5.45 1.33 19.98
CA VAL A 258 5.19 2.71 20.36
C VAL A 258 3.68 2.95 20.43
N ARG A 259 2.93 2.46 19.44
CA ARG A 259 1.47 2.55 19.42
C ARG A 259 0.83 1.80 20.59
N ALA A 260 1.27 0.57 20.85
CA ALA A 260 0.73 -0.26 21.93
C ALA A 260 0.96 0.36 23.33
N SER A 261 2.07 1.08 23.50
CA SER A 261 2.40 1.78 24.75
C SER A 261 1.81 3.17 24.88
N GLY A 262 1.07 3.68 23.86
CA GLY A 262 0.60 5.06 23.83
C GLY A 262 1.76 6.08 23.80
N GLY A 263 2.89 5.66 23.25
CA GLY A 263 4.13 6.43 23.24
C GLY A 263 4.17 7.53 22.17
N VAL A 264 5.33 8.13 22.06
CA VAL A 264 5.62 9.25 21.14
C VAL A 264 6.51 8.72 20.02
N MET A 265 6.14 8.99 18.78
CA MET A 265 7.00 8.72 17.62
C MET A 265 7.98 9.88 17.39
N ARG A 266 9.24 9.54 17.10
CA ARG A 266 10.31 10.49 16.80
C ARG A 266 10.83 10.27 15.40
N LEU A 267 10.88 11.35 14.61
CA LEU A 267 11.48 11.35 13.28
C LEU A 267 12.71 12.26 13.28
N SER A 268 13.76 11.82 12.59
CA SER A 268 14.87 12.68 12.18
C SER A 268 14.76 12.87 10.68
N LEU A 269 14.76 14.10 10.22
CA LEU A 269 14.63 14.45 8.80
C LEU A 269 15.53 15.62 8.43
N ILE A 270 15.81 15.76 7.15
CA ILE A 270 16.49 16.92 6.59
C ILE A 270 15.43 17.76 5.88
N ARG A 271 15.30 19.02 6.31
CA ARG A 271 14.39 20.02 5.75
C ARG A 271 15.20 21.24 5.32
N GLU A 272 15.15 21.58 4.04
CA GLU A 272 15.90 22.74 3.49
C GLU A 272 17.39 22.69 3.88
N GLY A 273 17.99 21.48 3.89
CA GLY A 273 19.39 21.25 4.25
C GLY A 273 19.67 21.19 5.76
N VAL A 274 18.68 21.40 6.63
CA VAL A 274 18.85 21.39 8.09
C VAL A 274 18.28 20.12 8.73
N LEU A 275 19.10 19.45 9.57
CA LEU A 275 18.63 18.30 10.35
C LEU A 275 17.61 18.77 11.39
N THR A 276 16.40 18.23 11.27
CA THR A 276 15.24 18.60 12.09
C THR A 276 14.68 17.36 12.78
N LYS A 277 14.22 17.50 14.01
CA LYS A 277 13.52 16.42 14.73
C LYS A 277 12.04 16.77 14.87
N LEU A 278 11.18 15.83 14.50
CA LEU A 278 9.74 15.90 14.75
C LEU A 278 9.34 14.87 15.80
N ILE A 279 8.37 15.24 16.62
CA ILE A 279 7.83 14.38 17.68
C ILE A 279 6.31 14.43 17.57
N ALA A 280 5.66 13.28 17.51
CA ALA A 280 4.21 13.19 17.51
C ALA A 280 3.70 12.15 18.50
N ASN A 281 2.57 12.46 19.13
CA ASN A 281 1.85 11.48 19.92
C ASN A 281 1.20 10.45 18.98
N PHE A 282 1.46 9.18 19.22
CA PHE A 282 0.71 8.06 18.67
C PHE A 282 -0.54 7.87 19.57
N GLY A 283 -1.46 8.81 19.49
CA GLY A 283 -2.75 8.63 20.12
C GLY A 283 -3.65 7.71 19.29
N PRO A 284 -4.65 7.06 19.94
CA PRO A 284 -5.58 6.17 19.26
C PRO A 284 -6.35 6.89 18.16
#